data_2d2dac1e70e0225866ae4187689eff4e
#
_entry.id   2d2dac1e70e0225866ae4187689eff4e
#
_cell.length_a   1.000
_cell.length_b   1.000
_cell.length_c   1.000
_cell.angle_alpha   90.00
_cell.angle_beta   90.00
_cell.angle_gamma   90.00
#
_symmetry.space_group_name_H-M   'P 1'
#
loop_
_entity.id
_entity.type
_entity.pdbx_description
1 polymer ?
#
loop_
_entity_poly.entity_id
_entity_poly.type
_entity_poly.pdbx_seq_one_letter_code
_entity_poly.pdbx_strand_id
1 'polypeptide(L)'
;LGSTGPVGTLFCTKALDRGHMVTALARTPSKMTLTHKNLKIVQGDATSKDDVAKLCAGADVVVSCVGQPPRAATHIMEKTAANILAGKPKKIIVVSSLGLCGSSPLIRYALLPIAGSLNLRDAERADALVRDANCPWVCVRPAALGDGAGKGKYLATEATGASFAMLPRDDVALFLADACESDHWDRKAVQLYAA
;
A
#
# COMPACT_ATOMS: atom_id res chain seq x y z
N LEU A 1 -6.22 0.16 -5.20
CA LEU A 1 -6.39 -1.30 -5.08
C LEU A 1 -6.35 -1.73 -3.61
N GLY A 2 -7.04 -2.84 -3.24
CA GLY A 2 -7.15 -3.23 -1.83
C GLY A 2 -8.08 -2.32 -1.01
N SER A 3 -9.00 -1.64 -1.64
CA SER A 3 -9.89 -0.62 -1.08
C SER A 3 -10.85 -1.13 0.00
N THR A 4 -11.14 -2.42 0.02
CA THR A 4 -11.99 -3.07 1.03
C THR A 4 -11.21 -3.60 2.24
N GLY A 5 -9.88 -3.49 2.22
CA GLY A 5 -9.01 -3.81 3.34
C GLY A 5 -8.95 -2.66 4.37
N PRO A 6 -8.49 -2.94 5.61
CA PRO A 6 -8.50 -1.95 6.69
C PRO A 6 -7.76 -0.64 6.34
N VAL A 7 -6.53 -0.73 5.79
CA VAL A 7 -5.77 0.46 5.36
C VAL A 7 -6.39 1.12 4.13
N GLY A 8 -6.84 0.30 3.16
CA GLY A 8 -7.40 0.82 1.91
C GLY A 8 -8.69 1.61 2.11
N THR A 9 -9.58 1.15 3.00
CA THR A 9 -10.82 1.87 3.33
C THR A 9 -10.51 3.21 4.00
N LEU A 10 -9.61 3.22 4.99
CA LEU A 10 -9.18 4.45 5.66
C LEU A 10 -8.51 5.43 4.69
N PHE A 11 -7.66 4.93 3.78
CA PHE A 11 -7.07 5.76 2.73
C PHE A 11 -8.12 6.38 1.82
N CYS A 12 -9.10 5.58 1.35
CA CYS A 12 -10.19 6.10 0.53
C CYS A 12 -10.94 7.23 1.24
N THR A 13 -11.24 7.08 2.53
CA THR A 13 -11.89 8.13 3.35
C THR A 13 -11.04 9.40 3.34
N LYS A 14 -9.75 9.31 3.70
CA LYS A 14 -8.88 10.49 3.77
C LYS A 14 -8.70 11.19 2.42
N ALA A 15 -8.56 10.42 1.34
CA ALA A 15 -8.45 10.99 0.00
C ALA A 15 -9.74 11.72 -0.42
N LEU A 16 -10.90 11.17 -0.10
CA LEU A 16 -12.20 11.79 -0.37
C LEU A 16 -12.42 13.06 0.46
N ASP A 17 -12.05 13.04 1.74
CA ASP A 17 -12.13 14.20 2.65
C ASP A 17 -11.26 15.37 2.16
N ARG A 18 -10.16 15.07 1.45
CA ARG A 18 -9.29 16.05 0.80
C ARG A 18 -9.77 16.49 -0.58
N GLY A 19 -10.93 16.00 -1.02
CA GLY A 19 -11.54 16.40 -2.29
C GLY A 19 -11.08 15.61 -3.51
N HIS A 20 -10.24 14.59 -3.36
CA HIS A 20 -9.82 13.76 -4.49
C HIS A 20 -10.97 12.96 -5.09
N MET A 21 -10.86 12.67 -6.38
CA MET A 21 -11.70 11.69 -7.05
C MET A 21 -11.07 10.31 -6.89
N VAL A 22 -11.78 9.38 -6.27
CA VAL A 22 -11.27 8.04 -5.96
C VAL A 22 -11.98 7.00 -6.80
N THR A 23 -11.22 6.20 -7.56
CA THR A 23 -11.72 4.97 -8.19
C THR A 23 -11.21 3.77 -7.41
N ALA A 24 -12.10 3.06 -6.76
CA ALA A 24 -11.80 1.91 -5.90
C ALA A 24 -12.06 0.60 -6.64
N LEU A 25 -11.03 -0.24 -6.83
CA LEU A 25 -11.19 -1.59 -7.36
C LEU A 25 -11.53 -2.55 -6.23
N ALA A 26 -12.63 -3.27 -6.35
CA ALA A 26 -13.07 -4.24 -5.36
C ALA A 26 -13.55 -5.54 -6.02
N ARG A 27 -13.08 -6.70 -5.56
CA ARG A 27 -13.58 -8.01 -6.03
C ARG A 27 -15.07 -8.21 -5.69
N THR A 28 -15.47 -7.69 -4.56
CA THR A 28 -16.85 -7.72 -4.05
C THR A 28 -17.24 -6.29 -3.68
N PRO A 29 -17.87 -5.54 -4.60
CA PRO A 29 -18.25 -4.13 -4.37
C PRO A 29 -19.11 -3.91 -3.12
N SER A 30 -19.98 -4.86 -2.76
CA SER A 30 -20.84 -4.78 -1.57
C SER A 30 -20.09 -4.75 -0.24
N LYS A 31 -18.79 -5.11 -0.21
CA LYS A 31 -17.95 -4.96 0.97
C LYS A 31 -17.43 -3.53 1.17
N MET A 32 -17.61 -2.66 0.19
CA MET A 32 -17.27 -1.24 0.29
C MET A 32 -18.47 -0.49 0.83
N THR A 33 -18.47 -0.19 2.11
CA THR A 33 -19.58 0.53 2.78
C THR A 33 -19.49 2.04 2.66
N LEU A 34 -18.36 2.55 2.17
CA LEU A 34 -18.14 3.98 1.99
C LEU A 34 -18.96 4.51 0.81
N THR A 35 -19.65 5.63 1.03
CA THR A 35 -20.44 6.34 0.02
C THR A 35 -19.99 7.79 -0.03
N HIS A 36 -19.63 8.28 -1.23
CA HIS A 36 -19.23 9.67 -1.42
C HIS A 36 -19.43 10.06 -2.90
N LYS A 37 -19.76 11.32 -3.18
CA LYS A 37 -19.98 11.83 -4.55
C LYS A 37 -18.76 11.66 -5.47
N ASN A 38 -17.56 11.72 -4.91
CA ASN A 38 -16.29 11.57 -5.63
C ASN A 38 -15.74 10.14 -5.60
N LEU A 39 -16.51 9.16 -5.09
CA LEU A 39 -16.11 7.75 -5.06
C LEU A 39 -16.77 6.97 -6.19
N LYS A 40 -15.97 6.33 -7.03
CA LYS A 40 -16.40 5.34 -8.00
C LYS A 40 -15.92 3.96 -7.58
N ILE A 41 -16.81 3.02 -7.38
CA ILE A 41 -16.46 1.63 -7.07
C ILE A 41 -16.56 0.83 -8.37
N VAL A 42 -15.49 0.12 -8.73
CA VAL A 42 -15.41 -0.74 -9.91
C VAL A 42 -15.18 -2.17 -9.46
N GLN A 43 -15.98 -3.09 -9.99
CA GLN A 43 -15.75 -4.50 -9.76
C GLN A 43 -14.55 -4.98 -10.58
N GLY A 44 -13.63 -5.72 -9.94
CA GLY A 44 -12.48 -6.30 -10.61
C GLY A 44 -11.49 -6.91 -9.64
N ASP A 45 -10.50 -7.60 -10.18
CA ASP A 45 -9.43 -8.27 -9.43
C ASP A 45 -8.08 -7.59 -9.69
N ALA A 46 -7.35 -7.31 -8.62
CA ALA A 46 -6.00 -6.74 -8.70
C ALA A 46 -4.99 -7.67 -9.41
N THR A 47 -5.28 -8.95 -9.50
CA THR A 47 -4.48 -9.93 -10.26
C THR A 47 -4.87 -10.04 -11.72
N SER A 48 -5.94 -9.37 -12.15
CA SER A 48 -6.37 -9.24 -13.55
C SER A 48 -5.68 -8.04 -14.20
N LYS A 49 -4.91 -8.30 -15.26
CA LYS A 49 -4.20 -7.26 -16.00
C LYS A 49 -5.16 -6.24 -16.60
N ASP A 50 -6.27 -6.71 -17.17
CA ASP A 50 -7.24 -5.85 -17.85
C ASP A 50 -8.01 -4.96 -16.86
N ASP A 51 -8.36 -5.49 -15.69
CA ASP A 51 -9.06 -4.71 -14.65
C ASP A 51 -8.14 -3.61 -14.10
N VAL A 52 -6.88 -3.94 -13.85
CA VAL A 52 -5.89 -2.96 -13.37
C VAL A 52 -5.54 -1.95 -14.45
N ALA A 53 -5.42 -2.35 -15.72
CA ALA A 53 -5.18 -1.42 -16.83
C ALA A 53 -6.30 -0.38 -16.95
N LYS A 54 -7.56 -0.82 -16.85
CA LYS A 54 -8.74 0.08 -16.84
C LYS A 54 -8.72 1.03 -15.65
N LEU A 55 -8.28 0.56 -14.47
CA LEU A 55 -8.15 1.38 -13.28
C LEU A 55 -7.05 2.43 -13.43
N CYS A 56 -5.91 2.08 -14.02
CA CYS A 56 -4.77 2.99 -14.21
C CYS A 56 -5.06 4.08 -15.26
N ALA A 57 -5.98 3.81 -16.18
CA ALA A 57 -6.29 4.75 -17.24
C ALA A 57 -6.83 6.08 -16.71
N GLY A 58 -6.05 7.15 -16.92
CA GLY A 58 -6.38 8.50 -16.46
C GLY A 58 -6.15 8.77 -14.95
N ALA A 59 -5.61 7.81 -14.22
CA ALA A 59 -5.25 8.02 -12.82
C ALA A 59 -3.93 8.81 -12.69
N ASP A 60 -3.91 9.83 -11.83
CA ASP A 60 -2.68 10.54 -11.50
C ASP A 60 -1.80 9.73 -10.56
N VAL A 61 -2.42 9.09 -9.56
CA VAL A 61 -1.73 8.24 -8.60
C VAL A 61 -2.46 6.92 -8.46
N VAL A 62 -1.72 5.81 -8.53
CA VAL A 62 -2.25 4.47 -8.24
C VAL A 62 -1.73 4.01 -6.88
N VAL A 63 -2.64 3.84 -5.93
CA VAL A 63 -2.32 3.36 -4.58
C VAL A 63 -2.71 1.90 -4.42
N SER A 64 -1.76 1.07 -4.00
CA SER A 64 -1.99 -0.34 -3.68
C SER A 64 -1.86 -0.61 -2.19
N CYS A 65 -2.98 -0.92 -1.56
CA CYS A 65 -3.08 -1.46 -0.20
C CYS A 65 -3.35 -2.96 -0.23
N VAL A 66 -2.99 -3.64 -1.34
CA VAL A 66 -3.17 -5.08 -1.48
C VAL A 66 -2.19 -5.79 -0.55
N GLY A 67 -2.73 -6.61 0.32
CA GLY A 67 -1.99 -7.49 1.19
C GLY A 67 -2.58 -8.89 1.14
N GLN A 68 -1.98 -9.80 1.87
CA GLN A 68 -2.44 -11.18 1.97
C GLN A 68 -2.50 -11.62 3.43
N PRO A 69 -3.35 -12.61 3.77
CA PRO A 69 -3.34 -13.18 5.10
C PRO A 69 -1.96 -13.73 5.46
N PRO A 70 -1.55 -13.68 6.73
CA PRO A 70 -0.31 -14.31 7.18
C PRO A 70 -0.22 -15.79 6.72
N ARG A 71 0.97 -16.20 6.29
CA ARG A 71 1.27 -17.56 5.84
C ARG A 71 0.52 -18.05 4.58
N ALA A 72 -0.17 -17.16 3.86
CA ALA A 72 -0.75 -17.52 2.57
C ALA A 72 0.35 -17.68 1.51
N ALA A 73 0.38 -18.78 0.79
CA ALA A 73 1.28 -19.01 -0.34
C ALA A 73 0.68 -18.38 -1.60
N THR A 74 0.76 -17.05 -1.74
CA THR A 74 0.23 -16.34 -2.90
C THR A 74 1.30 -15.47 -3.53
N HIS A 75 1.07 -15.08 -4.78
CA HIS A 75 1.86 -14.07 -5.51
C HIS A 75 1.01 -12.85 -5.81
N ILE A 76 0.08 -12.51 -4.90
CA ILE A 76 -0.92 -11.48 -5.16
C ILE A 76 -0.27 -10.08 -5.23
N MET A 77 0.71 -9.80 -4.38
CA MET A 77 1.39 -8.50 -4.35
C MET A 77 2.28 -8.33 -5.58
N GLU A 78 3.07 -9.34 -5.93
CA GLU A 78 3.91 -9.39 -7.12
C GLU A 78 3.07 -9.19 -8.40
N LYS A 79 1.98 -9.97 -8.56
CA LYS A 79 1.08 -9.86 -9.70
C LYS A 79 0.41 -8.49 -9.77
N THR A 80 -0.04 -7.97 -8.63
CA THR A 80 -0.65 -6.64 -8.58
C THR A 80 0.33 -5.57 -9.01
N ALA A 81 1.56 -5.60 -8.51
CA ALA A 81 2.61 -4.66 -8.90
C ALA A 81 2.91 -4.73 -10.41
N ALA A 82 3.08 -5.94 -10.95
CA ALA A 82 3.30 -6.13 -12.39
C ALA A 82 2.13 -5.57 -13.24
N ASN A 83 0.89 -5.78 -12.81
CA ASN A 83 -0.30 -5.27 -13.51
C ASN A 83 -0.38 -3.73 -13.44
N ILE A 84 -0.05 -3.12 -12.30
CA ILE A 84 0.01 -1.66 -12.16
C ILE A 84 1.03 -1.08 -13.13
N LEU A 85 2.24 -1.65 -13.18
CA LEU A 85 3.31 -1.20 -14.08
C LEU A 85 2.91 -1.33 -15.56
N ALA A 86 2.25 -2.43 -15.92
CA ALA A 86 1.74 -2.62 -17.27
C ALA A 86 0.66 -1.58 -17.65
N GLY A 87 -0.07 -1.04 -16.67
CA GLY A 87 -1.05 0.03 -16.84
C GLY A 87 -0.43 1.43 -17.03
N LYS A 88 0.89 1.58 -16.90
CA LYS A 88 1.66 2.82 -17.10
C LYS A 88 1.11 4.01 -16.31
N PRO A 89 0.96 3.92 -14.97
CA PRO A 89 0.45 5.01 -14.15
C PRO A 89 1.46 6.18 -14.13
N LYS A 90 0.98 7.39 -13.79
CA LYS A 90 1.85 8.56 -13.62
C LYS A 90 2.68 8.48 -12.34
N LYS A 91 2.09 7.94 -11.25
CA LYS A 91 2.76 7.70 -9.95
C LYS A 91 2.20 6.45 -9.29
N ILE A 92 3.05 5.72 -8.57
CA ILE A 92 2.70 4.49 -7.86
C ILE A 92 3.02 4.64 -6.38
N ILE A 93 2.07 4.27 -5.51
CA ILE A 93 2.33 4.12 -4.07
C ILE A 93 1.89 2.72 -3.66
N VAL A 94 2.79 1.94 -3.08
CA VAL A 94 2.47 0.59 -2.61
C VAL A 94 2.72 0.44 -1.12
N VAL A 95 1.77 -0.15 -0.43
CA VAL A 95 1.96 -0.58 0.95
C VAL A 95 2.64 -1.95 0.92
N SER A 96 3.84 -1.98 1.46
CA SER A 96 4.70 -3.14 1.58
C SER A 96 4.82 -3.56 3.06
N SER A 97 5.95 -4.00 3.52
CA SER A 97 6.16 -4.44 4.91
C SER A 97 7.54 -4.01 5.41
N LEU A 98 7.62 -3.69 6.70
CA LEU A 98 8.90 -3.63 7.39
C LEU A 98 9.61 -4.99 7.30
N GLY A 99 10.94 -4.99 7.27
CA GLY A 99 11.74 -6.23 7.18
C GLY A 99 12.09 -6.67 5.77
N LEU A 100 11.71 -5.88 4.75
CA LEU A 100 12.13 -6.09 3.37
C LEU A 100 13.52 -5.51 3.09
N CYS A 101 13.93 -5.53 1.84
CA CYS A 101 15.27 -5.12 1.36
C CYS A 101 15.88 -3.96 2.17
N GLY A 102 17.07 -4.17 2.71
CA GLY A 102 17.79 -3.18 3.53
C GLY A 102 17.48 -3.22 5.03
N SER A 103 16.52 -4.02 5.49
CA SER A 103 16.34 -4.26 6.93
C SER A 103 17.44 -5.16 7.47
N SER A 104 17.81 -4.94 8.76
CA SER A 104 18.78 -5.83 9.38
C SER A 104 18.29 -7.28 9.37
N PRO A 105 19.19 -8.27 9.23
CA PRO A 105 18.83 -9.69 9.28
C PRO A 105 18.04 -10.05 10.55
N LEU A 106 18.31 -9.36 11.66
CA LEU A 106 17.63 -9.56 12.94
C LEU A 106 16.13 -9.22 12.86
N ILE A 107 15.79 -8.07 12.25
CA ILE A 107 14.38 -7.66 12.05
C ILE A 107 13.67 -8.67 11.15
N ARG A 108 14.34 -9.10 10.07
CA ARG A 108 13.81 -10.11 9.16
C ARG A 108 13.53 -11.44 9.88
N TYR A 109 14.48 -11.90 10.71
CA TYR A 109 14.29 -13.11 11.52
C TYR A 109 13.15 -12.98 12.52
N ALA A 110 12.99 -11.84 13.17
CA ALA A 110 11.91 -11.59 14.13
C ALA A 110 10.52 -11.59 13.47
N LEU A 111 10.41 -11.18 12.20
CA LEU A 111 9.14 -11.11 11.47
C LEU A 111 8.74 -12.44 10.81
N LEU A 112 9.67 -13.35 10.54
CA LEU A 112 9.41 -14.65 9.90
C LEU A 112 8.30 -15.46 10.58
N PRO A 113 8.24 -15.59 11.92
CA PRO A 113 7.19 -16.36 12.59
C PRO A 113 5.79 -15.74 12.43
N ILE A 114 5.72 -14.41 12.28
CA ILE A 114 4.48 -13.65 12.22
C ILE A 114 3.95 -13.57 10.78
N ALA A 115 4.79 -13.13 9.85
CA ALA A 115 4.39 -12.91 8.47
C ALA A 115 4.48 -14.17 7.59
N GLY A 116 5.40 -15.07 7.92
CA GLY A 116 5.75 -16.21 7.08
C GLY A 116 6.70 -15.86 5.94
N SER A 117 7.60 -16.78 5.61
CA SER A 117 8.63 -16.57 4.59
C SER A 117 8.08 -16.30 3.19
N LEU A 118 6.95 -16.91 2.85
CA LEU A 118 6.32 -16.77 1.52
C LEU A 118 5.70 -15.38 1.32
N ASN A 119 5.08 -14.83 2.37
CA ASN A 119 4.53 -13.47 2.32
C ASN A 119 5.61 -12.42 2.17
N LEU A 120 6.71 -12.57 2.90
CA LEU A 120 7.84 -11.65 2.78
C LEU A 120 8.46 -11.69 1.39
N ARG A 121 8.59 -12.87 0.78
CA ARG A 121 9.10 -13.02 -0.59
C ARG A 121 8.18 -12.39 -1.64
N ASP A 122 6.86 -12.55 -1.51
CA ASP A 122 5.91 -11.92 -2.43
C ASP A 122 5.98 -10.39 -2.32
N ALA A 123 6.02 -9.86 -1.11
CA ALA A 123 6.20 -8.44 -0.86
C ALA A 123 7.55 -7.90 -1.37
N GLU A 124 8.66 -8.66 -1.20
CA GLU A 124 9.98 -8.31 -1.74
C GLU A 124 9.98 -8.20 -3.27
N ARG A 125 9.35 -9.14 -3.96
CA ARG A 125 9.25 -9.13 -5.42
C ARG A 125 8.41 -7.96 -5.91
N ALA A 126 7.27 -7.70 -5.26
CA ALA A 126 6.44 -6.54 -5.55
C ALA A 126 7.22 -5.22 -5.36
N ASP A 127 7.93 -5.09 -4.25
CA ASP A 127 8.76 -3.92 -3.92
C ASP A 127 9.89 -3.71 -4.96
N ALA A 128 10.57 -4.79 -5.36
CA ALA A 128 11.61 -4.73 -6.38
C ALA A 128 11.06 -4.27 -7.74
N LEU A 129 9.94 -4.84 -8.19
CA LEU A 129 9.28 -4.43 -9.44
C LEU A 129 8.92 -2.94 -9.43
N VAL A 130 8.35 -2.45 -8.33
CA VAL A 130 7.95 -1.04 -8.22
C VAL A 130 9.15 -0.12 -8.21
N ARG A 131 10.26 -0.50 -7.57
CA ARG A 131 11.49 0.31 -7.53
C ARG A 131 12.18 0.44 -8.88
N ASP A 132 11.98 -0.50 -9.79
CA ASP A 132 12.46 -0.46 -11.16
C ASP A 132 11.52 0.30 -12.11
N ALA A 133 10.44 0.90 -11.59
CA ALA A 133 9.49 1.65 -12.41
C ALA A 133 10.09 2.92 -13.01
N ASN A 134 9.70 3.24 -14.25
CA ASN A 134 10.10 4.47 -14.94
C ASN A 134 9.33 5.72 -14.48
N CYS A 135 8.25 5.56 -13.72
CA CYS A 135 7.48 6.66 -13.13
C CYS A 135 7.88 6.90 -11.67
N PRO A 136 7.48 8.02 -11.03
CA PRO A 136 7.57 8.22 -9.59
C PRO A 136 6.90 7.09 -8.82
N TRP A 137 7.52 6.63 -7.76
CA TRP A 137 7.02 5.55 -6.92
C TRP A 137 7.35 5.78 -5.44
N VAL A 138 6.51 5.24 -4.54
CA VAL A 138 6.77 5.19 -3.10
C VAL A 138 6.48 3.78 -2.59
N CYS A 139 7.48 3.13 -2.00
CA CYS A 139 7.29 1.86 -1.29
C CYS A 139 7.15 2.16 0.20
N VAL A 140 5.93 2.03 0.72
CA VAL A 140 5.59 2.33 2.12
C VAL A 140 5.74 1.06 2.95
N ARG A 141 6.63 1.08 3.93
CA ARG A 141 7.00 -0.07 4.77
C ARG A 141 6.60 0.19 6.22
N PRO A 142 5.33 0.00 6.58
CA PRO A 142 4.88 0.24 7.94
C PRO A 142 5.45 -0.81 8.90
N ALA A 143 5.69 -0.38 10.13
CA ALA A 143 6.00 -1.24 11.26
C ALA A 143 4.76 -2.08 11.65
N ALA A 144 4.75 -2.66 12.85
CA ALA A 144 3.60 -3.43 13.33
C ALA A 144 2.33 -2.57 13.32
N LEU A 145 1.28 -3.07 12.64
CA LEU A 145 0.02 -2.36 12.45
C LEU A 145 -0.98 -2.67 13.57
N GLY A 146 -1.65 -1.63 14.06
CA GLY A 146 -2.70 -1.73 15.06
C GLY A 146 -4.03 -1.14 14.60
N ASP A 147 -5.13 -1.55 15.27
CA ASP A 147 -6.49 -1.06 15.01
C ASP A 147 -6.89 0.11 15.93
N GLY A 148 -5.94 0.69 16.65
CA GLY A 148 -6.17 1.87 17.48
C GLY A 148 -6.55 3.11 16.66
N ALA A 149 -7.17 4.08 17.33
CA ALA A 149 -7.44 5.39 16.74
C ALA A 149 -6.14 6.02 16.26
N GLY A 150 -6.18 6.66 15.10
CA GLY A 150 -5.06 7.42 14.58
C GLY A 150 -4.69 8.56 15.50
N LYS A 151 -3.41 8.86 15.58
CA LYS A 151 -2.88 9.99 16.36
C LYS A 151 -2.74 11.25 15.51
N GLY A 152 -3.05 11.16 14.20
CA GLY A 152 -2.85 12.25 13.24
C GLY A 152 -1.37 12.56 12.98
N LYS A 153 -0.46 11.64 13.28
CA LYS A 153 0.98 11.81 13.12
C LYS A 153 1.70 10.47 12.95
N TYR A 154 2.83 10.51 12.26
CA TYR A 154 3.69 9.37 12.02
C TYR A 154 5.16 9.82 11.94
N LEU A 155 6.07 8.88 12.08
CA LEU A 155 7.48 9.07 11.76
C LEU A 155 7.78 8.34 10.45
N ALA A 156 8.27 9.09 9.46
CA ALA A 156 8.65 8.58 8.15
C ALA A 156 10.13 8.79 7.91
N THR A 157 10.84 7.73 7.48
CA THR A 157 12.29 7.79 7.23
C THR A 157 12.70 6.75 6.19
N GLU A 158 13.78 7.01 5.46
CA GLU A 158 14.43 6.02 4.61
C GLU A 158 15.38 5.09 5.39
N ALA A 159 15.80 5.53 6.57
CA ALA A 159 16.69 4.75 7.43
C ALA A 159 15.97 3.54 8.02
N THR A 160 16.65 2.40 8.02
CA THR A 160 16.15 1.19 8.69
C THR A 160 16.28 1.36 10.20
N GLY A 161 15.15 1.54 10.88
CA GLY A 161 15.06 1.55 12.32
C GLY A 161 14.35 0.31 12.85
N ALA A 162 14.37 0.12 14.15
CA ALA A 162 13.54 -0.86 14.83
C ALA A 162 12.61 -0.12 15.78
N SER A 163 11.31 -0.26 15.57
CA SER A 163 10.30 0.14 16.53
C SER A 163 9.26 -0.96 16.61
N PHE A 164 8.94 -1.36 17.82
CA PHE A 164 7.89 -2.35 18.09
C PHE A 164 6.57 -1.67 18.48
N ALA A 165 6.53 -0.33 18.50
CA ALA A 165 5.30 0.40 18.75
C ALA A 165 4.29 0.13 17.63
N MET A 166 3.05 -0.15 18.01
CA MET A 166 1.96 -0.37 17.07
C MET A 166 1.61 0.93 16.36
N LEU A 167 1.74 0.93 15.03
CA LEU A 167 1.35 2.04 14.17
C LEU A 167 -0.14 1.91 13.82
N PRO A 168 -1.00 2.87 14.19
CA PRO A 168 -2.38 2.86 13.78
C PRO A 168 -2.52 2.82 12.26
N ARG A 169 -3.42 1.98 11.74
CA ARG A 169 -3.70 1.92 10.30
C ARG A 169 -4.20 3.24 9.73
N ASP A 170 -4.85 4.04 10.57
CA ASP A 170 -5.31 5.38 10.21
C ASP A 170 -4.15 6.34 9.93
N ASP A 171 -3.05 6.24 10.68
CA ASP A 171 -1.85 7.04 10.46
C ASP A 171 -1.06 6.57 9.21
N VAL A 172 -1.14 5.27 8.87
CA VAL A 172 -0.64 4.80 7.56
C VAL A 172 -1.47 5.40 6.42
N ALA A 173 -2.80 5.41 6.55
CA ALA A 173 -3.69 6.01 5.56
C ALA A 173 -3.46 7.53 5.42
N LEU A 174 -3.13 8.21 6.53
CA LEU A 174 -2.73 9.62 6.51
C LEU A 174 -1.46 9.82 5.67
N PHE A 175 -0.41 9.04 5.94
CA PHE A 175 0.82 9.09 5.13
C PHE A 175 0.56 8.85 3.64
N LEU A 176 -0.28 7.87 3.31
CA LEU A 176 -0.62 7.58 1.91
C LEU A 176 -1.28 8.78 1.23
N ALA A 177 -2.17 9.49 1.92
CA ALA A 177 -2.80 10.70 1.40
C ALA A 177 -1.78 11.83 1.22
N ASP A 178 -0.89 12.04 2.20
CA ASP A 178 0.20 13.03 2.11
C ASP A 178 1.14 12.72 0.94
N ALA A 179 1.48 11.45 0.73
CA ALA A 179 2.35 11.00 -0.35
C ALA A 179 1.70 11.12 -1.75
N CYS A 180 0.36 11.12 -1.83
CA CYS A 180 -0.34 11.42 -3.09
C CYS A 180 -0.17 12.88 -3.52
N GLU A 181 -0.10 13.80 -2.56
CA GLU A 181 -0.07 15.25 -2.77
C GLU A 181 1.35 15.85 -2.82
N SER A 182 2.37 15.05 -2.52
CA SER A 182 3.76 15.51 -2.43
C SER A 182 4.69 14.60 -3.24
N ASP A 183 5.73 15.19 -3.81
CA ASP A 183 6.84 14.50 -4.49
C ASP A 183 8.04 14.21 -3.55
N HIS A 184 7.97 14.68 -2.30
CA HIS A 184 9.05 14.53 -1.32
C HIS A 184 9.52 13.07 -1.14
N TRP A 185 8.59 12.13 -1.25
CA TRP A 185 8.87 10.70 -1.10
C TRP A 185 9.04 9.95 -2.43
N ASP A 186 9.05 10.65 -3.55
CA ASP A 186 9.20 10.02 -4.86
C ASP A 186 10.53 9.28 -4.98
N ARG A 187 10.48 8.07 -5.51
CA ARG A 187 11.59 7.11 -5.66
C ARG A 187 12.22 6.68 -4.34
N LYS A 188 11.41 6.64 -3.27
CA LYS A 188 11.87 6.26 -1.94
C LYS A 188 11.11 5.06 -1.37
N ALA A 189 11.85 4.26 -0.61
CA ALA A 189 11.29 3.20 0.22
C ALA A 189 11.25 3.71 1.67
N VAL A 190 10.05 4.03 2.13
CA VAL A 190 9.81 4.78 3.37
C VAL A 190 9.37 3.84 4.47
N GLN A 191 10.10 3.83 5.56
CA GLN A 191 9.73 3.15 6.80
C GLN A 191 8.77 4.04 7.59
N LEU A 192 7.65 3.48 8.04
CA LEU A 192 6.69 4.19 8.87
C LEU A 192 6.63 3.61 10.28
N TYR A 193 6.69 4.50 11.26
CA TYR A 193 6.60 4.19 12.68
C TYR A 193 5.56 5.06 13.38
N ALA A 194 5.07 4.58 14.52
CA ALA A 194 4.25 5.39 15.42
C ALA A 194 5.08 6.58 15.97
N ALA A 195 4.45 7.77 15.95
CA ALA A 195 4.99 8.98 16.57
C ALA A 195 4.65 9.07 18.05
#